data_77df9b7b848f0d9215cae9ae46d4eaad
#
_entry.id   77df9b7b848f0d9215cae9ae46d4eaad
#
_cell.length_a   1.000
_cell.length_b   1.000
_cell.length_c   1.000
_cell.angle_alpha   90.00
_cell.angle_beta   90.00
_cell.angle_gamma   90.00
#
_symmetry.space_group_name_H-M   'P 1'
#
loop_
_entity.id
_entity.type
_entity.pdbx_description
1 polymer ?
#
loop_
_entity_poly.entity_id
_entity_poly.type
_entity_poly.pdbx_seq_one_letter_code
_entity_poly.pdbx_strand_id
1 'polypeptide(L)'
;MDERRVKELLTRAGAFGNGHFVFTTGVHSATYINKDAVFTRTRITDELCKMFALAFDKDNVEVVAAPEKGAIVLGQGVARWLEHWRTLSSRPEVLSVYADKLEGGGFIFKRGYAQHIPNKRVLVIEDQLTSGGSAKRTVEAVKTLGGIVVGVGALNNGGVTAEDLGVTKLVTLLSIRQQTFAPHECPLCRDGVLINTDMGHGKEFLARQRAPA
;
A
#
# COMPACT_ATOMS: atom_id res chain seq x y z
N MET A 1 -0.26 18.41 -1.52
CA MET A 1 -1.00 17.34 -2.24
C MET A 1 -2.48 17.55 -1.96
N ASP A 2 -3.37 17.42 -2.94
CA ASP A 2 -4.81 17.69 -2.74
C ASP A 2 -5.52 16.39 -2.31
N GLU A 3 -5.62 16.15 -0.99
CA GLU A 3 -6.32 15.00 -0.39
C GLU A 3 -7.81 14.96 -0.78
N ARG A 4 -8.43 16.10 -1.02
CA ARG A 4 -9.82 16.18 -1.49
C ARG A 4 -9.96 15.52 -2.85
N ARG A 5 -9.02 15.80 -3.77
CA ARG A 5 -9.01 15.16 -5.10
C ARG A 5 -8.83 13.64 -4.99
N VAL A 6 -7.97 13.18 -4.10
CA VAL A 6 -7.79 11.73 -3.85
C VAL A 6 -9.09 11.09 -3.35
N LYS A 7 -9.77 11.72 -2.37
CA LYS A 7 -11.07 11.23 -1.88
C LYS A 7 -12.12 11.16 -2.98
N GLU A 8 -12.21 12.17 -3.86
CA GLU A 8 -13.11 12.16 -5.02
C GLU A 8 -12.82 10.96 -5.95
N LEU A 9 -11.54 10.72 -6.26
CA LEU A 9 -11.12 9.60 -7.11
C LEU A 9 -11.50 8.25 -6.50
N LEU A 10 -11.23 8.05 -5.20
CA LEU A 10 -11.58 6.82 -4.49
C LEU A 10 -13.10 6.62 -4.40
N THR A 11 -13.86 7.69 -4.17
CA THR A 11 -15.33 7.63 -4.17
C THR A 11 -15.87 7.22 -5.54
N ARG A 12 -15.35 7.80 -6.62
CA ARG A 12 -15.72 7.43 -8.01
C ARG A 12 -15.34 5.99 -8.36
N ALA A 13 -14.32 5.44 -7.73
CA ALA A 13 -13.94 4.05 -7.87
C ALA A 13 -14.84 3.10 -7.08
N GLY A 14 -15.69 3.60 -6.17
CA GLY A 14 -16.47 2.77 -5.24
C GLY A 14 -15.59 2.15 -4.15
N ALA A 15 -14.51 2.83 -3.77
CA ALA A 15 -13.54 2.29 -2.82
C ALA A 15 -14.01 2.36 -1.36
N PHE A 16 -14.98 3.21 -1.02
CA PHE A 16 -15.45 3.34 0.34
C PHE A 16 -16.68 2.47 0.59
N GLY A 17 -16.56 1.55 1.55
CA GLY A 17 -17.66 0.72 2.06
C GLY A 17 -18.06 1.13 3.46
N ASN A 18 -19.39 1.14 3.73
CA ASN A 18 -19.97 1.24 5.07
C ASN A 18 -20.68 -0.07 5.39
N GLY A 19 -20.54 -0.57 6.62
CA GLY A 19 -21.13 -1.84 7.02
C GLY A 19 -20.34 -2.47 8.16
N HIS A 20 -20.36 -3.80 8.28
CA HIS A 20 -19.64 -4.54 9.30
C HIS A 20 -18.54 -5.38 8.64
N PHE A 21 -17.31 -4.91 8.70
CA PHE A 21 -16.16 -5.56 8.05
C PHE A 21 -15.24 -6.21 9.07
N VAL A 22 -14.57 -7.28 8.65
CA VAL A 22 -13.50 -7.95 9.41
C VAL A 22 -12.21 -7.84 8.64
N PHE A 23 -11.12 -7.44 9.32
CA PHE A 23 -9.79 -7.35 8.74
C PHE A 23 -9.00 -8.64 8.93
N THR A 24 -7.86 -8.77 8.25
CA THR A 24 -6.95 -9.93 8.33
C THR A 24 -6.56 -10.29 9.76
N THR A 25 -6.44 -9.27 10.63
CA THR A 25 -6.10 -9.42 12.05
C THR A 25 -7.27 -9.90 12.92
N GLY A 26 -8.47 -10.05 12.35
CA GLY A 26 -9.68 -10.41 13.07
C GLY A 26 -10.39 -9.25 13.75
N VAL A 27 -9.89 -8.01 13.67
CA VAL A 27 -10.58 -6.84 14.18
C VAL A 27 -11.72 -6.41 13.26
N HIS A 28 -12.74 -5.78 13.84
CA HIS A 28 -13.95 -5.34 13.15
C HIS A 28 -13.91 -3.83 12.89
N SER A 29 -14.60 -3.38 11.83
CA SER A 29 -14.75 -1.97 11.50
C SER A 29 -16.10 -1.67 10.86
N ALA A 30 -16.61 -0.46 11.09
CA ALA A 30 -17.80 0.06 10.42
C ALA A 30 -17.51 0.55 8.98
N THR A 31 -16.23 0.72 8.63
CA THR A 31 -15.81 1.23 7.33
C THR A 31 -14.74 0.34 6.71
N TYR A 32 -14.69 0.31 5.38
CA TYR A 32 -13.67 -0.41 4.61
C TYR A 32 -13.20 0.43 3.43
N ILE A 33 -11.91 0.40 3.16
CA ILE A 33 -11.32 1.01 1.96
C ILE A 33 -10.92 -0.12 1.01
N ASN A 34 -11.73 -0.33 -0.03
CA ASN A 34 -11.48 -1.32 -1.08
C ASN A 34 -10.53 -0.72 -2.12
N LYS A 35 -9.23 -0.85 -1.89
CA LYS A 35 -8.19 -0.41 -2.81
C LYS A 35 -8.20 -1.17 -4.14
N ASP A 36 -8.64 -2.44 -4.15
CA ASP A 36 -8.69 -3.25 -5.36
C ASP A 36 -9.71 -2.69 -6.35
N ALA A 37 -10.82 -2.10 -5.88
CA ALA A 37 -11.76 -1.35 -6.71
C ALA A 37 -11.11 -0.15 -7.43
N VAL A 38 -10.11 0.47 -6.78
CA VAL A 38 -9.32 1.56 -7.40
C VAL A 38 -8.47 1.01 -8.54
N PHE A 39 -7.78 -0.12 -8.31
CA PHE A 39 -6.81 -0.67 -9.27
C PHE A 39 -7.47 -1.21 -10.54
N THR A 40 -8.74 -1.58 -10.50
CA THR A 40 -9.52 -1.92 -11.69
C THR A 40 -9.83 -0.71 -12.58
N ARG A 41 -9.72 0.51 -12.06
CA ARG A 41 -9.99 1.77 -12.76
C ARG A 41 -8.70 2.41 -13.27
N THR A 42 -8.21 1.97 -14.40
CA THR A 42 -6.89 2.34 -14.93
C THR A 42 -6.63 3.86 -14.95
N ARG A 43 -7.61 4.69 -15.34
CA ARG A 43 -7.46 6.15 -15.35
C ARG A 43 -7.29 6.74 -13.94
N ILE A 44 -8.01 6.19 -12.95
CA ILE A 44 -7.91 6.64 -11.55
C ILE A 44 -6.56 6.22 -10.98
N THR A 45 -6.18 4.96 -11.18
CA THR A 45 -4.88 4.43 -10.76
C THR A 45 -3.73 5.25 -11.37
N ASP A 46 -3.82 5.57 -12.65
CA ASP A 46 -2.82 6.36 -13.35
C ASP A 46 -2.69 7.78 -12.77
N GLU A 47 -3.79 8.45 -12.43
CA GLU A 47 -3.77 9.77 -11.79
C GLU A 47 -3.12 9.71 -10.40
N LEU A 48 -3.39 8.68 -9.60
CA LEU A 48 -2.75 8.46 -8.30
C LEU A 48 -1.23 8.18 -8.45
N CYS A 49 -0.84 7.37 -9.42
CA CYS A 49 0.57 7.11 -9.72
C CYS A 49 1.31 8.38 -10.13
N LYS A 50 0.69 9.23 -10.94
CA LYS A 50 1.21 10.55 -11.31
C LYS A 50 1.43 11.44 -10.10
N MET A 51 0.50 11.44 -9.13
CA MET A 51 0.65 12.23 -7.89
C MET A 51 1.87 11.80 -7.08
N PHE A 52 2.11 10.49 -6.95
CA PHE A 52 3.31 9.97 -6.30
C PHE A 52 4.57 10.39 -7.05
N ALA A 53 4.59 10.18 -8.36
CA ALA A 53 5.75 10.53 -9.18
C ALA A 53 6.12 12.01 -9.07
N LEU A 54 5.12 12.93 -9.05
CA LEU A 54 5.33 14.36 -8.81
C LEU A 54 5.95 14.64 -7.43
N ALA A 55 5.50 13.91 -6.40
CA ALA A 55 6.02 14.09 -5.04
C ALA A 55 7.49 13.67 -4.88
N PHE A 56 7.96 12.77 -5.73
CA PHE A 56 9.33 12.21 -5.71
C PHE A 56 10.19 12.60 -6.92
N ASP A 57 9.74 13.52 -7.76
CA ASP A 57 10.45 13.94 -8.99
C ASP A 57 11.88 14.43 -8.72
N LYS A 58 12.09 15.14 -7.60
CA LYS A 58 13.39 15.69 -7.21
C LYS A 58 14.29 14.69 -6.47
N ASP A 59 13.80 13.50 -6.15
CA ASP A 59 14.54 12.53 -5.35
C ASP A 59 15.44 11.61 -6.17
N ASN A 60 15.58 11.83 -7.49
CA ASN A 60 16.41 11.03 -8.39
C ASN A 60 16.19 9.51 -8.23
N VAL A 61 14.92 9.10 -8.16
CA VAL A 61 14.54 7.68 -8.01
C VAL A 61 15.05 6.87 -9.19
N GLU A 62 15.76 5.79 -8.99
CA GLU A 62 16.25 4.89 -10.03
C GLU A 62 15.49 3.57 -10.05
N VAL A 63 14.93 3.16 -8.89
CA VAL A 63 14.13 1.94 -8.75
C VAL A 63 12.90 2.26 -7.91
N VAL A 64 11.74 1.79 -8.34
CA VAL A 64 10.53 1.76 -7.52
C VAL A 64 10.32 0.33 -7.05
N ALA A 65 10.27 0.13 -5.73
CA ALA A 65 10.04 -1.16 -5.10
C ALA A 65 8.67 -1.18 -4.43
N ALA A 66 7.95 -2.29 -4.56
CA ALA A 66 6.65 -2.47 -3.93
C ALA A 66 6.55 -3.82 -3.23
N PRO A 67 5.94 -3.95 -2.04
CA PRO A 67 5.57 -5.25 -1.50
C PRO A 67 4.43 -5.89 -2.30
N GLU A 68 4.40 -7.23 -2.38
CA GLU A 68 3.26 -7.97 -2.92
C GLU A 68 2.05 -7.86 -1.96
N LYS A 69 0.79 -7.89 -2.46
CA LYS A 69 0.38 -7.88 -3.87
C LYS A 69 -0.19 -6.51 -4.27
N GLY A 70 -0.87 -5.84 -3.35
CA GLY A 70 -1.66 -4.64 -3.63
C GLY A 70 -0.86 -3.48 -4.19
N ALA A 71 0.37 -3.31 -3.73
CA ALA A 71 1.21 -2.18 -4.13
C ALA A 71 1.90 -2.34 -5.50
N ILE A 72 1.91 -3.55 -6.09
CA ILE A 72 2.63 -3.81 -7.35
C ILE A 72 2.13 -2.90 -8.49
N VAL A 73 0.82 -2.77 -8.62
CA VAL A 73 0.19 -1.94 -9.67
C VAL A 73 0.59 -0.47 -9.53
N LEU A 74 0.58 0.03 -8.29
CA LEU A 74 1.01 1.41 -8.00
C LEU A 74 2.50 1.60 -8.27
N GLY A 75 3.34 0.67 -7.81
CA GLY A 75 4.80 0.73 -8.03
C GLY A 75 5.16 0.82 -9.51
N GLN A 76 4.56 -0.04 -10.33
CA GLN A 76 4.77 -0.02 -11.79
C GLN A 76 4.29 1.29 -12.41
N GLY A 77 3.11 1.79 -12.01
CA GLY A 77 2.57 3.04 -12.54
C GLY A 77 3.42 4.26 -12.15
N VAL A 78 3.94 4.29 -10.91
CA VAL A 78 4.83 5.37 -10.43
C VAL A 78 6.16 5.35 -11.20
N ALA A 79 6.78 4.18 -11.37
CA ALA A 79 8.01 4.05 -12.16
C ALA A 79 7.81 4.57 -13.59
N ARG A 80 6.71 4.18 -14.24
CA ARG A 80 6.36 4.63 -15.59
C ARG A 80 6.22 6.17 -15.68
N TRP A 81 5.61 6.82 -14.68
CA TRP A 81 5.49 8.28 -14.67
C TRP A 81 6.83 8.97 -14.41
N LEU A 82 7.66 8.45 -13.51
CA LEU A 82 9.02 8.95 -13.27
C LEU A 82 9.88 8.82 -14.53
N GLU A 83 9.77 7.70 -15.24
CA GLU A 83 10.45 7.48 -16.53
C GLU A 83 9.96 8.44 -17.61
N HIS A 84 8.64 8.62 -17.74
CA HIS A 84 8.03 9.49 -18.75
C HIS A 84 8.61 10.91 -18.70
N TRP A 85 8.85 11.48 -17.52
CA TRP A 85 9.45 12.82 -17.41
C TRP A 85 10.96 12.84 -17.65
N ARG A 86 11.60 11.67 -17.68
CA ARG A 86 13.02 11.53 -17.95
C ARG A 86 13.37 11.28 -19.39
N THR A 87 12.41 10.90 -20.22
CA THR A 87 12.60 10.48 -21.62
C THR A 87 13.35 11.52 -22.47
N LEU A 88 13.39 12.79 -22.02
CA LEU A 88 14.15 13.87 -22.65
C LEU A 88 15.51 14.14 -21.97
N SER A 89 15.92 13.32 -21.01
CA SER A 89 17.18 13.48 -20.27
C SER A 89 18.08 12.28 -20.47
N SER A 90 19.40 12.47 -20.40
CA SER A 90 20.41 11.39 -20.44
C SER A 90 20.50 10.59 -19.13
N ARG A 91 19.44 10.58 -18.29
CA ARG A 91 19.40 9.83 -17.02
C ARG A 91 19.11 8.35 -17.29
N PRO A 92 19.60 7.44 -16.41
CA PRO A 92 19.27 6.02 -16.49
C PRO A 92 17.77 5.76 -16.39
N GLU A 93 17.31 4.67 -16.99
CA GLU A 93 15.93 4.15 -16.90
C GLU A 93 15.49 3.98 -15.43
N VAL A 94 14.20 4.22 -15.15
CA VAL A 94 13.58 3.93 -13.85
C VAL A 94 13.02 2.53 -13.86
N LEU A 95 13.59 1.66 -13.05
CA LEU A 95 13.17 0.27 -12.94
C LEU A 95 12.01 0.11 -11.94
N SER A 96 11.18 -0.91 -12.14
CA SER A 96 10.15 -1.31 -11.19
C SER A 96 10.35 -2.76 -10.77
N VAL A 97 10.39 -2.99 -9.46
CA VAL A 97 10.56 -4.32 -8.85
C VAL A 97 9.52 -4.53 -7.75
N TYR A 98 9.24 -5.79 -7.41
CA TYR A 98 8.43 -6.07 -6.23
C TYR A 98 9.08 -7.14 -5.35
N ALA A 99 8.75 -7.09 -4.06
CA ALA A 99 9.21 -8.05 -3.07
C ALA A 99 8.08 -9.04 -2.74
N ASP A 100 8.41 -10.33 -2.79
CA ASP A 100 7.54 -11.42 -2.35
C ASP A 100 7.59 -11.54 -0.83
N LYS A 101 6.46 -11.80 -0.18
CA LYS A 101 6.39 -12.09 1.25
C LYS A 101 6.92 -13.49 1.55
N LEU A 102 7.71 -13.60 2.60
CA LEU A 102 8.21 -14.89 3.10
C LEU A 102 7.25 -15.50 4.12
N GLU A 103 7.18 -16.82 4.14
CA GLU A 103 6.62 -17.58 5.27
C GLU A 103 7.42 -17.24 6.53
N GLY A 104 6.73 -16.89 7.62
CA GLY A 104 7.40 -16.42 8.85
C GLY A 104 7.66 -14.90 8.90
N GLY A 105 7.34 -14.18 7.84
CA GLY A 105 7.32 -12.70 7.80
C GLY A 105 8.59 -12.08 7.28
N GLY A 106 8.74 -11.21 6.50
CA GLY A 106 9.86 -10.65 5.79
C GLY A 106 9.49 -10.48 4.32
N PHE A 107 10.36 -9.83 3.58
CA PHE A 107 10.20 -9.65 2.14
C PHE A 107 11.52 -9.93 1.43
N ILE A 108 11.43 -10.47 0.22
CA ILE A 108 12.58 -10.82 -0.60
C ILE A 108 12.34 -10.46 -2.07
N PHE A 109 13.34 -9.95 -2.73
CA PHE A 109 13.32 -9.66 -4.17
C PHE A 109 13.77 -10.91 -4.95
N LYS A 110 12.81 -11.68 -5.47
CA LYS A 110 13.04 -12.87 -6.31
C LYS A 110 13.16 -12.49 -7.79
N ARG A 111 13.19 -13.48 -8.68
CA ARG A 111 13.13 -13.34 -10.15
C ARG A 111 14.21 -12.42 -10.75
N GLY A 112 15.38 -12.35 -10.11
CA GLY A 112 16.46 -11.46 -10.55
C GLY A 112 16.30 -9.99 -10.12
N TYR A 113 15.22 -9.63 -9.42
CA TYR A 113 15.01 -8.23 -8.99
C TYR A 113 16.07 -7.72 -8.02
N ALA A 114 16.63 -8.59 -7.17
CA ALA A 114 17.65 -8.22 -6.20
C ALA A 114 18.89 -7.57 -6.84
N GLN A 115 19.26 -7.94 -8.07
CA GLN A 115 20.43 -7.38 -8.77
C GLN A 115 20.27 -5.91 -9.16
N HIS A 116 19.03 -5.39 -9.19
CA HIS A 116 18.73 -4.03 -9.59
C HIS A 116 18.74 -3.03 -8.42
N ILE A 117 18.99 -3.48 -7.19
CA ILE A 117 18.86 -2.66 -5.97
C ILE A 117 20.21 -2.09 -5.48
N PRO A 118 21.36 -2.81 -5.54
CA PRO A 118 22.61 -2.33 -4.96
C PRO A 118 23.03 -0.97 -5.51
N ASN A 119 23.36 -0.03 -4.60
CA ASN A 119 23.77 1.35 -4.88
C ASN A 119 22.74 2.21 -5.65
N LYS A 120 21.48 1.76 -5.74
CA LYS A 120 20.39 2.48 -6.40
C LYS A 120 19.55 3.29 -5.42
N ARG A 121 19.03 4.41 -5.89
CA ARG A 121 18.07 5.26 -5.18
C ARG A 121 16.67 4.67 -5.32
N VAL A 122 16.17 4.06 -4.24
CA VAL A 122 14.95 3.25 -4.24
C VAL A 122 13.82 3.99 -3.55
N LEU A 123 12.69 4.15 -4.25
CA LEU A 123 11.42 4.57 -3.70
C LEU A 123 10.58 3.33 -3.36
N VAL A 124 10.10 3.22 -2.14
CA VAL A 124 9.14 2.16 -1.78
C VAL A 124 7.71 2.71 -1.91
N ILE A 125 6.85 1.99 -2.63
CA ILE A 125 5.42 2.33 -2.80
C ILE A 125 4.57 1.27 -2.10
N GLU A 126 3.60 1.71 -1.31
CA GLU A 126 2.66 0.87 -0.58
C GLU A 126 1.21 1.31 -0.87
N ASP A 127 0.27 0.38 -0.79
CA ASP A 127 -1.15 0.68 -0.95
C ASP A 127 -1.81 1.12 0.37
N GLN A 128 -1.44 0.48 1.49
CA GLN A 128 -2.07 0.72 2.79
C GLN A 128 -1.05 0.61 3.93
N LEU A 129 -0.85 1.70 4.65
CA LEU A 129 -0.13 1.69 5.93
C LEU A 129 -1.12 1.55 7.09
N THR A 130 -1.32 0.34 7.60
CA THR A 130 -2.09 0.09 8.83
C THR A 130 -1.14 0.16 10.04
N SER A 131 -0.23 -0.80 10.15
CA SER A 131 0.88 -0.81 11.12
C SER A 131 2.23 -0.46 10.49
N GLY A 132 2.28 -0.30 9.17
CA GLY A 132 3.51 -0.06 8.42
C GLY A 132 4.42 -1.29 8.24
N GLY A 133 4.02 -2.45 8.75
CA GLY A 133 4.89 -3.63 8.79
C GLY A 133 5.38 -4.12 7.44
N SER A 134 4.56 -4.09 6.38
CA SER A 134 4.99 -4.49 5.03
C SER A 134 5.97 -3.49 4.44
N ALA A 135 5.65 -2.21 4.49
CA ALA A 135 6.52 -1.14 4.01
C ALA A 135 7.87 -1.15 4.74
N LYS A 136 7.87 -1.24 6.08
CA LYS A 136 9.10 -1.31 6.90
C LYS A 136 10.00 -2.46 6.48
N ARG A 137 9.45 -3.68 6.37
CA ARG A 137 10.23 -4.86 5.97
C ARG A 137 10.72 -4.77 4.52
N THR A 138 9.97 -4.12 3.63
CA THR A 138 10.44 -3.84 2.26
C THR A 138 11.60 -2.84 2.27
N VAL A 139 11.54 -1.79 3.08
CA VAL A 139 12.63 -0.84 3.32
C VAL A 139 13.87 -1.57 3.85
N GLU A 140 13.71 -2.45 4.82
CA GLU A 140 14.81 -3.27 5.37
C GLU A 140 15.42 -4.19 4.32
N ALA A 141 14.60 -4.86 3.50
CA ALA A 141 15.07 -5.72 2.41
C ALA A 141 15.88 -4.92 1.36
N VAL A 142 15.44 -3.70 1.01
CA VAL A 142 16.18 -2.80 0.12
C VAL A 142 17.53 -2.43 0.74
N LYS A 143 17.55 -2.02 2.01
CA LYS A 143 18.79 -1.64 2.72
C LYS A 143 19.77 -2.81 2.83
N THR A 144 19.26 -4.02 3.11
CA THR A 144 20.08 -5.25 3.18
C THR A 144 20.78 -5.55 1.86
N LEU A 145 20.18 -5.21 0.72
CA LEU A 145 20.78 -5.32 -0.61
C LEU A 145 21.69 -4.13 -0.99
N GLY A 146 21.94 -3.20 -0.07
CA GLY A 146 22.76 -2.03 -0.33
C GLY A 146 22.07 -0.92 -1.15
N GLY A 147 20.73 -0.93 -1.22
CA GLY A 147 19.95 0.14 -1.84
C GLY A 147 19.81 1.37 -0.93
N ILE A 148 19.68 2.53 -1.52
CA ILE A 148 19.52 3.83 -0.84
C ILE A 148 18.03 4.19 -0.87
N VAL A 149 17.30 3.98 0.23
CA VAL A 149 15.88 4.32 0.30
C VAL A 149 15.70 5.84 0.35
N VAL A 150 15.09 6.42 -0.67
CA VAL A 150 14.82 7.86 -0.78
C VAL A 150 13.51 8.28 -0.09
N GLY A 151 12.62 7.32 0.15
CA GLY A 151 11.38 7.55 0.86
C GLY A 151 10.37 6.43 0.65
N VAL A 152 9.21 6.61 1.27
CA VAL A 152 8.03 5.75 1.11
C VAL A 152 6.85 6.58 0.62
N GLY A 153 6.13 6.07 -0.38
CA GLY A 153 4.83 6.60 -0.80
C GLY A 153 3.72 5.62 -0.43
N ALA A 154 2.60 6.09 0.13
CA ALA A 154 1.46 5.25 0.46
C ALA A 154 0.13 5.84 0.01
N LEU A 155 -0.76 5.01 -0.57
CA LEU A 155 -2.08 5.48 -1.00
C LEU A 155 -2.92 5.90 0.21
N ASN A 156 -3.00 5.08 1.24
CA ASN A 156 -3.64 5.47 2.51
C ASN A 156 -2.73 5.19 3.70
N ASN A 157 -2.77 6.10 4.68
CA ASN A 157 -2.02 5.99 5.92
C ASN A 157 -2.97 6.05 7.14
N GLY A 158 -2.92 5.03 7.98
CA GLY A 158 -3.67 4.91 9.22
C GLY A 158 -2.99 5.55 10.44
N GLY A 159 -1.90 6.33 10.25
CA GLY A 159 -1.18 7.03 11.32
C GLY A 159 0.27 6.57 11.53
N VAL A 160 0.85 5.89 10.55
CA VAL A 160 2.28 5.48 10.55
C VAL A 160 3.16 6.70 10.23
N THR A 161 4.27 6.84 10.93
CA THR A 161 5.23 7.93 10.71
C THR A 161 6.42 7.49 9.84
N ALA A 162 7.20 8.45 9.34
CA ALA A 162 8.43 8.16 8.62
C ALA A 162 9.47 7.45 9.52
N GLU A 163 9.50 7.81 10.80
CA GLU A 163 10.37 7.20 11.81
C GLU A 163 10.04 5.73 12.04
N ASP A 164 8.75 5.38 12.14
CA ASP A 164 8.28 3.98 12.26
C ASP A 164 8.79 3.09 11.11
N LEU A 165 8.91 3.67 9.92
CA LEU A 165 9.40 3.00 8.71
C LEU A 165 10.93 3.05 8.55
N GLY A 166 11.62 3.80 9.40
CA GLY A 166 13.06 4.02 9.32
C GLY A 166 13.51 4.77 8.06
N VAL A 167 12.72 5.76 7.60
CA VAL A 167 12.98 6.60 6.44
C VAL A 167 12.89 8.09 6.78
N THR A 168 13.46 8.94 5.94
CA THR A 168 13.45 10.40 6.14
C THR A 168 12.26 11.08 5.47
N LYS A 169 11.61 10.40 4.49
CA LYS A 169 10.50 10.95 3.72
C LYS A 169 9.37 9.95 3.60
N LEU A 170 8.19 10.34 4.06
CA LEU A 170 6.94 9.62 3.86
C LEU A 170 5.94 10.57 3.16
N VAL A 171 5.40 10.11 2.05
CA VAL A 171 4.35 10.83 1.30
C VAL A 171 3.10 9.97 1.28
N THR A 172 1.99 10.51 1.76
CA THR A 172 0.69 9.84 1.73
C THR A 172 -0.30 10.63 0.89
N LEU A 173 -1.07 9.94 0.05
CA LEU A 173 -2.11 10.58 -0.74
C LEU A 173 -3.39 10.78 0.06
N LEU A 174 -3.67 9.87 0.99
CA LEU A 174 -4.84 9.86 1.85
C LEU A 174 -4.42 9.49 3.29
N SER A 175 -5.00 10.16 4.27
CA SER A 175 -4.74 9.90 5.69
C SER A 175 -6.04 9.59 6.42
N ILE A 176 -6.53 8.35 6.26
CA ILE A 176 -7.73 7.86 6.95
C ILE A 176 -7.36 6.74 7.90
N ARG A 177 -7.53 7.00 9.20
CA ARG A 177 -7.46 5.98 10.24
C ARG A 177 -8.84 5.37 10.41
N GLN A 178 -8.97 4.09 10.05
CA GLN A 178 -10.21 3.36 10.27
C GLN A 178 -10.35 3.00 11.76
N GLN A 179 -11.50 3.28 12.33
CA GLN A 179 -11.81 2.83 13.69
C GLN A 179 -12.02 1.32 13.66
N THR A 180 -11.31 0.62 14.54
CA THR A 180 -11.38 -0.84 14.65
C THR A 180 -11.72 -1.25 16.07
N PHE A 181 -12.37 -2.39 16.21
CA PHE A 181 -12.83 -2.97 17.47
C PHE A 181 -12.39 -4.43 17.57
N ALA A 182 -12.01 -4.87 18.76
CA ALA A 182 -11.91 -6.30 19.02
C ALA A 182 -13.30 -6.95 18.88
N PRO A 183 -13.41 -8.22 18.45
CA PRO A 183 -14.73 -8.87 18.24
C PRO A 183 -15.69 -8.77 19.42
N HIS A 184 -15.17 -8.92 20.65
CA HIS A 184 -15.95 -8.87 21.90
C HIS A 184 -16.35 -7.46 22.33
N GLU A 185 -15.73 -6.41 21.76
CA GLU A 185 -16.01 -4.99 22.04
C GLU A 185 -16.74 -4.31 20.87
N CYS A 186 -17.00 -5.05 19.78
CA CYS A 186 -17.56 -4.48 18.57
C CYS A 186 -19.02 -4.06 18.76
N PRO A 187 -19.35 -2.76 18.61
CA PRO A 187 -20.74 -2.31 18.72
C PRO A 187 -21.62 -2.91 17.63
N LEU A 188 -21.08 -3.15 16.43
CA LEU A 188 -21.82 -3.75 15.31
C LEU A 188 -22.23 -5.20 15.59
N CYS A 189 -21.36 -5.97 16.29
CA CYS A 189 -21.71 -7.31 16.76
C CYS A 189 -22.84 -7.26 17.79
N ARG A 190 -22.72 -6.35 18.76
CA ARG A 190 -23.74 -6.17 19.81
C ARG A 190 -25.09 -5.77 19.23
N ASP A 191 -25.07 -4.91 18.20
CA ASP A 191 -26.28 -4.40 17.55
C ASP A 191 -26.81 -5.37 16.46
N GLY A 192 -26.22 -6.59 16.30
CA GLY A 192 -26.65 -7.62 15.37
C GLY A 192 -26.44 -7.30 13.89
N VAL A 193 -25.57 -6.32 13.57
CA VAL A 193 -25.25 -5.97 12.17
C VAL A 193 -24.50 -7.13 11.52
N LEU A 194 -25.01 -7.64 10.41
CA LEU A 194 -24.40 -8.76 9.69
C LEU A 194 -22.99 -8.42 9.18
N ILE A 195 -22.08 -9.36 9.35
CA ILE A 195 -20.72 -9.25 8.82
C ILE A 195 -20.75 -9.32 7.29
N ASN A 196 -20.09 -8.36 6.63
CA ASN A 196 -19.93 -8.35 5.19
C ASN A 196 -19.02 -9.51 4.75
N THR A 197 -19.50 -10.32 3.81
CA THR A 197 -18.78 -11.49 3.26
C THR A 197 -18.19 -11.25 1.88
N ASP A 198 -18.51 -10.12 1.25
CA ASP A 198 -18.07 -9.79 -0.11
C ASP A 198 -16.77 -8.98 -0.10
N MET A 199 -16.55 -8.22 0.97
CA MET A 199 -15.33 -7.41 1.16
C MET A 199 -14.69 -7.70 2.51
N GLY A 200 -13.35 -7.61 2.55
CA GLY A 200 -12.56 -7.93 3.74
C GLY A 200 -12.46 -9.45 3.97
N HIS A 201 -12.35 -9.85 5.23
CA HIS A 201 -12.14 -11.24 5.68
C HIS A 201 -13.33 -11.80 6.46
N GLY A 202 -14.53 -11.27 6.25
CA GLY A 202 -15.73 -11.71 6.96
C GLY A 202 -16.11 -13.16 6.69
N LYS A 203 -15.94 -13.62 5.45
CA LYS A 203 -16.25 -15.01 5.06
C LYS A 203 -15.35 -16.01 5.82
N GLU A 204 -14.04 -15.76 5.83
CA GLU A 204 -13.05 -16.60 6.53
C GLU A 204 -13.27 -16.56 8.05
N PHE A 205 -13.58 -15.39 8.59
CA PHE A 205 -13.89 -15.22 10.01
C PHE A 205 -15.10 -16.06 10.44
N LEU A 206 -16.20 -15.97 9.72
CA LEU A 206 -17.41 -16.76 9.99
C LEU A 206 -17.18 -18.26 9.82
N ALA A 207 -16.37 -18.67 8.84
CA ALA A 207 -16.02 -20.07 8.64
C ALA A 207 -15.24 -20.63 9.83
N ARG A 208 -14.30 -19.86 10.40
CA ARG A 208 -13.54 -20.26 11.60
C ARG A 208 -14.42 -20.40 12.83
N GLN A 209 -15.44 -19.54 12.99
CA GLN A 209 -16.38 -19.65 14.13
C GLN A 209 -17.29 -20.88 14.04
N ARG A 210 -17.51 -21.42 12.84
CA ARG A 210 -18.35 -22.61 12.61
C ARG A 210 -17.58 -23.93 12.64
N ALA A 211 -16.23 -23.87 12.58
CA ALA A 211 -15.42 -25.06 12.68
C ALA A 211 -15.52 -25.63 14.10
N PRO A 212 -15.88 -26.94 14.28
CA PRO A 212 -15.86 -27.57 15.59
C PRO A 212 -14.43 -27.56 16.14
N ALA A 213 -14.31 -27.38 17.45
CA ALA A 213 -13.05 -27.42 18.20
C ALA A 213 -12.38 -28.79 18.13
#